data_dd3b090c47a6145498111ebd286579c0
#
_entry.id   dd3b090c47a6145498111ebd286579c0
#
_cell.length_a   1.000
_cell.length_b   1.000
_cell.length_c   1.000
_cell.angle_alpha   90.00
_cell.angle_beta   90.00
_cell.angle_gamma   90.00
#
_symmetry.space_group_name_H-M   'P 1'
#
loop_
_entity.id
_entity.type
_entity.pdbx_description
1 polymer ?
#
loop_
_entity_poly.entity_id
_entity_poly.type
_entity_poly.pdbx_seq_one_letter_code
_entity_poly.pdbx_strand_id
1 'polypeptide(L)'
;MIQIEGLSLAYGDKRVLEDFSLSLPDRGVTALSGPSGCGKTTLLRVLAGLQRPDAGRLTGLDPARTVLLFQENRLLPWRTAEENIADVLPRERRGEAGRWLALAELSGEASARPAALSGGMARLLALVRALALASLGCSALLLDEPFTVVDGPRAVRLMEAVRALEAPVLLSAHEGDTLALADQIFFFQGPPLKRV
;
A
#
# COMPACT_ATOMS: atom_id res chain seq x y z
N MET A 1 1.72 -4.75 17.75
CA MET A 1 0.27 -4.62 17.46
C MET A 1 -0.04 -3.15 17.22
N ILE A 2 -0.74 -2.82 16.11
CA ILE A 2 -1.18 -1.46 15.80
C ILE A 2 -2.56 -1.26 16.41
N GLN A 3 -2.73 -0.18 17.18
CA GLN A 3 -3.99 0.14 17.86
C GLN A 3 -4.56 1.45 17.32
N ILE A 4 -5.79 1.40 16.92
CA ILE A 4 -6.61 2.52 16.48
C ILE A 4 -7.71 2.69 17.50
N GLU A 5 -7.82 3.87 18.12
CA GLU A 5 -8.76 4.15 19.21
C GLU A 5 -9.56 5.43 18.92
N GLY A 6 -10.86 5.30 18.72
CA GLY A 6 -11.80 6.41 18.59
C GLY A 6 -11.51 7.38 17.46
N LEU A 7 -10.92 6.92 16.33
CA LEU A 7 -10.59 7.81 15.22
C LEU A 7 -11.85 8.42 14.61
N SER A 8 -11.86 9.75 14.50
CA SER A 8 -12.91 10.49 13.81
C SER A 8 -12.27 11.42 12.77
N LEU A 9 -12.88 11.48 11.58
CA LEU A 9 -12.45 12.34 10.49
C LEU A 9 -13.61 12.66 9.55
N ALA A 10 -13.76 13.95 9.22
CA ALA A 10 -14.74 14.42 8.26
C ALA A 10 -14.08 15.28 7.16
N TYR A 11 -14.67 15.29 5.97
CA TYR A 11 -14.39 16.22 4.89
C TYR A 11 -15.60 17.12 4.67
N GLY A 12 -15.57 18.33 5.24
CA GLY A 12 -16.75 19.18 5.35
C GLY A 12 -17.85 18.46 6.16
N ASP A 13 -19.03 18.32 5.60
CA ASP A 13 -20.15 17.65 6.27
C ASP A 13 -20.10 16.10 6.16
N LYS A 14 -19.20 15.57 5.37
CA LYS A 14 -19.09 14.12 5.14
C LYS A 14 -18.20 13.46 6.18
N ARG A 15 -18.81 12.78 7.17
CA ARG A 15 -18.09 11.93 8.12
C ARG A 15 -17.58 10.66 7.42
N VAL A 16 -16.29 10.39 7.49
CA VAL A 16 -15.65 9.22 6.89
C VAL A 16 -15.18 8.21 7.93
N LEU A 17 -14.70 8.70 9.07
CA LEU A 17 -14.43 7.91 10.27
C LEU A 17 -15.24 8.54 11.42
N GLU A 18 -15.87 7.71 12.25
CA GLU A 18 -16.65 8.16 13.40
C GLU A 18 -16.46 7.16 14.54
N ASP A 19 -15.74 7.60 15.58
CA ASP A 19 -15.37 6.78 16.74
C ASP A 19 -14.82 5.37 16.34
N PHE A 20 -14.02 5.35 15.27
CA PHE A 20 -13.53 4.12 14.66
C PHE A 20 -12.37 3.54 15.47
N SER A 21 -12.53 2.29 15.93
CA SER A 21 -11.51 1.57 16.70
C SER A 21 -11.23 0.22 16.04
N LEU A 22 -9.93 -0.14 15.96
CA LEU A 22 -9.49 -1.40 15.37
C LEU A 22 -8.10 -1.77 15.89
N SER A 23 -7.92 -3.06 16.18
CA SER A 23 -6.60 -3.62 16.48
C SER A 23 -6.10 -4.43 15.29
N LEU A 24 -4.87 -4.17 14.86
CA LEU A 24 -4.24 -4.85 13.74
C LEU A 24 -2.98 -5.60 14.22
N PRO A 25 -2.70 -6.79 13.67
CA PRO A 25 -1.49 -7.52 14.00
C PRO A 25 -0.23 -6.71 13.61
N ASP A 26 0.88 -7.01 14.27
CA ASP A 26 2.19 -6.41 13.98
C ASP A 26 2.99 -7.16 12.90
N ARG A 27 2.41 -8.20 12.33
CA ARG A 27 2.96 -8.99 11.22
C ARG A 27 1.85 -9.54 10.34
N GLY A 28 2.24 -10.01 9.15
CA GLY A 28 1.34 -10.63 8.20
C GLY A 28 0.53 -9.63 7.38
N VAL A 29 -0.33 -10.16 6.55
CA VAL A 29 -1.11 -9.42 5.57
C VAL A 29 -2.56 -9.32 6.01
N THR A 30 -3.03 -8.13 6.26
CA THR A 30 -4.43 -7.82 6.58
C THR A 30 -5.10 -7.14 5.38
N ALA A 31 -6.18 -7.72 4.87
CA ALA A 31 -6.99 -7.11 3.83
C ALA A 31 -8.15 -6.30 4.41
N LEU A 32 -8.38 -5.13 3.85
CA LEU A 32 -9.50 -4.25 4.12
C LEU A 32 -10.46 -4.34 2.92
N SER A 33 -11.56 -5.08 3.08
CA SER A 33 -12.57 -5.28 2.05
C SER A 33 -13.80 -4.39 2.30
N GLY A 34 -14.41 -3.89 1.23
CA GLY A 34 -15.62 -3.08 1.34
C GLY A 34 -15.84 -2.21 0.10
N PRO A 35 -17.02 -1.61 -0.08
CA PRO A 35 -17.37 -0.84 -1.26
C PRO A 35 -16.46 0.37 -1.46
N SER A 36 -16.39 0.86 -2.71
CA SER A 36 -15.70 2.11 -3.01
C SER A 36 -16.30 3.27 -2.21
N GLY A 37 -15.43 4.15 -1.70
CA GLY A 37 -15.83 5.32 -0.93
C GLY A 37 -16.26 5.05 0.51
N CYS A 38 -16.18 3.81 1.04
CA CYS A 38 -16.52 3.53 2.43
C CYS A 38 -15.49 4.09 3.44
N GLY A 39 -14.28 4.49 3.02
CA GLY A 39 -13.29 5.11 3.90
C GLY A 39 -11.94 4.39 3.99
N LYS A 40 -11.71 3.26 3.29
CA LYS A 40 -10.45 2.49 3.32
C LYS A 40 -9.22 3.34 3.00
N THR A 41 -9.22 4.04 1.87
CA THR A 41 -8.13 4.95 1.47
C THR A 41 -7.88 6.04 2.51
N THR A 42 -8.95 6.59 3.12
CA THR A 42 -8.81 7.58 4.19
C THR A 42 -8.13 6.97 5.41
N LEU A 43 -8.54 5.77 5.83
CA LEU A 43 -7.88 5.05 6.92
C LEU A 43 -6.39 4.82 6.62
N LEU A 44 -6.03 4.33 5.42
CA LEU A 44 -4.64 4.15 5.02
C LEU A 44 -3.84 5.47 5.07
N ARG A 45 -4.42 6.60 4.63
CA ARG A 45 -3.79 7.93 4.71
C ARG A 45 -3.58 8.41 6.14
N VAL A 46 -4.51 8.13 7.05
CA VAL A 46 -4.35 8.43 8.49
C VAL A 46 -3.21 7.59 9.07
N LEU A 47 -3.17 6.29 8.77
CA LEU A 47 -2.11 5.39 9.22
C LEU A 47 -0.72 5.81 8.69
N ALA A 48 -0.66 6.31 7.47
CA ALA A 48 0.57 6.84 6.87
C ALA A 48 0.97 8.23 7.41
N GLY A 49 0.18 8.84 8.29
CA GLY A 49 0.42 10.19 8.80
C GLY A 49 0.18 11.31 7.77
N LEU A 50 -0.42 10.99 6.61
CA LEU A 50 -0.70 11.95 5.54
C LEU A 50 -2.00 12.72 5.75
N GLN A 51 -2.84 12.21 6.63
CA GLN A 51 -4.11 12.82 7.02
C GLN A 51 -4.20 12.81 8.54
N ARG A 52 -4.35 13.99 9.14
CA ARG A 52 -4.58 14.11 10.59
C ARG A 52 -6.05 13.83 10.88
N PRO A 53 -6.38 12.92 11.81
CA PRO A 53 -7.74 12.76 12.29
C PRO A 53 -8.18 13.95 13.15
N ASP A 54 -9.48 14.18 13.22
CA ASP A 54 -10.07 15.22 14.05
C ASP A 54 -10.05 14.84 15.54
N ALA A 55 -10.17 13.51 15.82
CA ALA A 55 -10.12 12.95 17.17
C ALA A 55 -9.59 11.51 17.14
N GLY A 56 -9.27 10.99 18.33
CA GLY A 56 -8.77 9.62 18.51
C GLY A 56 -7.26 9.53 18.53
N ARG A 57 -6.77 8.30 18.65
CA ARG A 57 -5.34 8.01 18.78
C ARG A 57 -4.92 6.80 17.95
N LEU A 58 -3.70 6.86 17.43
CA LEU A 58 -3.00 5.78 16.75
C LEU A 58 -1.72 5.45 17.53
N THR A 59 -1.49 4.17 17.85
CA THR A 59 -0.28 3.68 18.50
C THR A 59 0.24 2.40 17.84
N GLY A 60 1.50 2.04 18.10
CA GLY A 60 2.14 0.85 17.54
C GLY A 60 2.57 0.99 16.08
N LEU A 61 2.57 2.20 15.53
CA LEU A 61 3.00 2.53 14.17
C LEU A 61 3.82 3.82 14.18
N ASP A 62 4.90 3.83 13.42
CA ASP A 62 5.68 5.05 13.14
C ASP A 62 5.33 5.54 11.73
N PRO A 63 4.57 6.64 11.58
CA PRO A 63 4.19 7.17 10.28
C PRO A 63 5.40 7.56 9.41
N ALA A 64 6.51 8.03 10.01
CA ALA A 64 7.71 8.42 9.28
C ALA A 64 8.42 7.22 8.62
N ARG A 65 8.17 6.01 9.14
CA ARG A 65 8.70 4.75 8.61
C ARG A 65 7.61 3.88 7.95
N THR A 66 6.45 4.45 7.68
CA THR A 66 5.35 3.76 7.01
C THR A 66 5.42 4.02 5.52
N VAL A 67 5.36 2.96 4.72
CA VAL A 67 5.35 3.05 3.25
C VAL A 67 3.91 2.93 2.76
N LEU A 68 3.47 3.86 1.91
CA LEU A 68 2.15 3.83 1.29
C LEU A 68 2.26 3.76 -0.23
N LEU A 69 1.70 2.69 -0.81
CA LEU A 69 1.36 2.64 -2.22
C LEU A 69 -0.03 3.28 -2.41
N PHE A 70 -0.07 4.41 -3.10
CA PHE A 70 -1.31 5.11 -3.42
C PHE A 70 -2.10 4.39 -4.52
N GLN A 71 -3.38 4.67 -4.63
CA GLN A 71 -4.20 4.22 -5.76
C GLN A 71 -3.65 4.79 -7.08
N GLU A 72 -3.23 6.06 -7.10
CA GLU A 72 -2.46 6.63 -8.20
C GLU A 72 -1.00 6.17 -8.13
N ASN A 73 -0.38 5.88 -9.27
CA ASN A 73 0.98 5.32 -9.31
C ASN A 73 2.07 6.28 -8.79
N ARG A 74 1.86 7.61 -8.90
CA ARG A 74 2.80 8.66 -8.44
C ARG A 74 4.25 8.40 -8.82
N LEU A 75 4.46 7.93 -10.05
CA LEU A 75 5.79 7.76 -10.61
C LEU A 75 6.39 9.13 -10.94
N LEU A 76 7.73 9.22 -10.89
CA LEU A 76 8.46 10.41 -11.31
C LEU A 76 8.52 10.44 -12.85
N PRO A 77 7.80 11.35 -13.52
CA PRO A 77 7.62 11.28 -14.97
C PRO A 77 8.91 11.57 -15.77
N TRP A 78 9.88 12.23 -15.15
CA TRP A 78 11.19 12.54 -15.74
C TRP A 78 12.25 11.45 -15.51
N ARG A 79 11.95 10.45 -14.69
CA ARG A 79 12.82 9.31 -14.39
C ARG A 79 12.44 8.09 -15.23
N THR A 80 13.43 7.26 -15.53
CA THR A 80 13.20 5.93 -16.11
C THR A 80 12.55 4.98 -15.08
N ALA A 81 12.11 3.81 -15.53
CA ALA A 81 11.58 2.79 -14.64
C ALA A 81 12.63 2.36 -13.60
N GLU A 82 13.86 2.14 -14.01
CA GLU A 82 14.95 1.79 -13.10
C GLU A 82 15.27 2.91 -12.12
N GLU A 83 15.36 4.16 -12.60
CA GLU A 83 15.61 5.33 -11.75
C GLU A 83 14.48 5.57 -10.74
N ASN A 84 13.21 5.32 -11.09
CA ASN A 84 12.09 5.40 -10.15
C ASN A 84 12.27 4.49 -8.95
N ILE A 85 12.91 3.33 -9.13
CA ILE A 85 13.21 2.41 -8.03
C ILE A 85 14.53 2.81 -7.34
N ALA A 86 15.57 3.12 -8.11
CA ALA A 86 16.88 3.48 -7.57
C ALA A 86 16.84 4.70 -6.66
N ASP A 87 15.98 5.68 -6.96
CA ASP A 87 15.88 6.94 -6.21
C ASP A 87 15.27 6.77 -4.80
N VAL A 88 14.55 5.69 -4.53
CA VAL A 88 14.04 5.37 -3.18
C VAL A 88 15.01 4.51 -2.37
N LEU A 89 16.10 4.05 -2.98
CA LEU A 89 17.13 3.24 -2.33
C LEU A 89 18.34 4.09 -1.92
N PRO A 90 19.00 3.80 -0.80
CA PRO A 90 20.27 4.41 -0.46
C PRO A 90 21.31 4.11 -1.55
N ARG A 91 22.31 4.98 -1.67
CA ARG A 91 23.27 4.96 -2.78
C ARG A 91 23.92 3.60 -2.99
N GLU A 92 24.23 2.90 -1.90
CA GLU A 92 24.88 1.59 -1.90
C GLU A 92 24.00 0.47 -2.46
N ARG A 93 22.67 0.65 -2.39
CA ARG A 93 21.67 -0.32 -2.82
C ARG A 93 21.00 0.01 -4.14
N ARG A 94 21.33 1.12 -4.79
CA ARG A 94 20.71 1.54 -6.07
C ARG A 94 20.86 0.50 -7.18
N GLY A 95 21.96 -0.25 -7.20
CA GLY A 95 22.17 -1.36 -8.12
C GLY A 95 21.16 -2.52 -7.97
N GLU A 96 20.39 -2.54 -6.89
CA GLU A 96 19.32 -3.54 -6.70
C GLU A 96 18.05 -3.22 -7.51
N ALA A 97 17.95 -2.05 -8.15
CA ALA A 97 16.74 -1.65 -8.90
C ALA A 97 16.37 -2.69 -9.99
N GLY A 98 17.36 -3.25 -10.66
CA GLY A 98 17.15 -4.29 -11.67
C GLY A 98 16.46 -5.55 -11.15
N ARG A 99 16.74 -5.97 -9.92
CA ARG A 99 16.07 -7.15 -9.32
C ARG A 99 14.58 -6.88 -9.04
N TRP A 100 14.23 -5.64 -8.65
CA TRP A 100 12.84 -5.25 -8.43
C TRP A 100 12.07 -5.17 -9.74
N LEU A 101 12.72 -4.68 -10.82
CA LEU A 101 12.15 -4.74 -12.16
C LEU A 101 11.94 -6.18 -12.62
N ALA A 102 12.90 -7.07 -12.38
CA ALA A 102 12.77 -8.49 -12.72
C ALA A 102 11.61 -9.17 -11.97
N LEU A 103 11.40 -8.83 -10.69
CA LEU A 103 10.26 -9.32 -9.89
C LEU A 103 8.91 -8.93 -10.51
N ALA A 104 8.83 -7.73 -11.10
CA ALA A 104 7.65 -7.22 -11.79
C ALA A 104 7.57 -7.63 -13.26
N GLU A 105 8.55 -8.40 -13.79
CA GLU A 105 8.70 -8.74 -15.21
C GLU A 105 8.84 -7.48 -16.12
N LEU A 106 9.49 -6.45 -15.61
CA LEU A 106 9.72 -5.18 -16.29
C LEU A 106 11.18 -4.94 -16.68
N SER A 107 12.03 -6.00 -16.71
CA SER A 107 13.46 -5.86 -17.04
C SER A 107 13.70 -5.23 -18.41
N GLY A 108 12.84 -5.51 -19.41
CA GLY A 108 12.90 -4.92 -20.74
C GLY A 108 12.57 -3.43 -20.79
N GLU A 109 11.93 -2.91 -19.72
CA GLU A 109 11.44 -1.53 -19.63
C GLU A 109 12.32 -0.63 -18.75
N ALA A 110 13.51 -1.11 -18.35
CA ALA A 110 14.38 -0.41 -17.39
C ALA A 110 14.66 1.05 -17.79
N SER A 111 14.87 1.32 -19.07
CA SER A 111 15.14 2.66 -19.62
C SER A 111 13.88 3.43 -20.01
N ALA A 112 12.69 2.79 -19.98
CA ALA A 112 11.44 3.44 -20.34
C ALA A 112 11.02 4.48 -19.29
N ARG A 113 10.42 5.59 -19.71
CA ARG A 113 9.79 6.55 -18.81
C ARG A 113 8.32 6.18 -18.57
N PRO A 114 7.72 6.63 -17.45
CA PRO A 114 6.34 6.30 -17.11
C PRO A 114 5.32 6.54 -18.23
N ALA A 115 5.52 7.56 -19.05
CA ALA A 115 4.64 7.86 -20.19
C ALA A 115 4.66 6.80 -21.32
N ALA A 116 5.70 5.97 -21.38
CA ALA A 116 5.83 4.88 -22.36
C ALA A 116 5.29 3.55 -21.84
N LEU A 117 4.98 3.45 -20.54
CA LEU A 117 4.48 2.24 -19.91
C LEU A 117 2.95 2.13 -20.07
N SER A 118 2.45 0.91 -20.19
CA SER A 118 1.02 0.67 -20.04
C SER A 118 0.55 0.96 -18.60
N GLY A 119 -0.75 1.16 -18.40
CA GLY A 119 -1.30 1.38 -17.05
C GLY A 119 -0.95 0.25 -16.06
N GLY A 120 -1.00 -1.02 -16.51
CA GLY A 120 -0.60 -2.18 -15.72
C GLY A 120 0.90 -2.18 -15.39
N MET A 121 1.77 -1.90 -16.38
CA MET A 121 3.23 -1.79 -16.15
C MET A 121 3.57 -0.67 -15.18
N ALA A 122 2.91 0.49 -15.32
CA ALA A 122 3.08 1.61 -14.41
C ALA A 122 2.62 1.27 -12.98
N ARG A 123 1.54 0.48 -12.83
CA ARG A 123 1.08 -0.01 -11.52
C ARG A 123 2.09 -0.97 -10.89
N LEU A 124 2.59 -1.93 -11.67
CA LEU A 124 3.62 -2.87 -11.22
C LEU A 124 4.90 -2.13 -10.79
N LEU A 125 5.35 -1.15 -11.58
CA LEU A 125 6.51 -0.33 -11.24
C LEU A 125 6.31 0.42 -9.92
N ALA A 126 5.13 1.02 -9.71
CA ALA A 126 4.81 1.70 -8.46
C ALA A 126 4.82 0.75 -7.25
N LEU A 127 4.29 -0.47 -7.43
CA LEU A 127 4.29 -1.50 -6.39
C LEU A 127 5.72 -1.95 -6.04
N VAL A 128 6.55 -2.33 -7.02
CA VAL A 128 7.91 -2.79 -6.71
C VAL A 128 8.81 -1.67 -6.20
N ARG A 129 8.55 -0.41 -6.56
CA ARG A 129 9.20 0.75 -5.92
C ARG A 129 8.82 0.87 -4.44
N ALA A 130 7.55 0.66 -4.10
CA ALA A 130 7.10 0.64 -2.71
C ALA A 130 7.73 -0.52 -1.92
N LEU A 131 7.84 -1.71 -2.53
CA LEU A 131 8.52 -2.88 -1.94
C LEU A 131 10.01 -2.62 -1.73
N ALA A 132 10.69 -2.00 -2.71
CA ALA A 132 12.09 -1.61 -2.60
C ALA A 132 12.32 -0.67 -1.41
N LEU A 133 11.48 0.36 -1.26
CA LEU A 133 11.52 1.26 -0.12
C LEU A 133 11.24 0.53 1.21
N ALA A 134 10.20 -0.31 1.25
CA ALA A 134 9.82 -1.07 2.43
C ALA A 134 10.93 -2.06 2.88
N SER A 135 11.73 -2.58 1.94
CA SER A 135 12.87 -3.47 2.22
C SER A 135 14.00 -2.84 3.04
N LEU A 136 13.95 -1.53 3.24
CA LEU A 136 14.88 -0.79 4.10
C LEU A 136 14.48 -0.86 5.59
N GLY A 137 13.39 -1.55 5.91
CA GLY A 137 12.83 -1.68 7.26
C GLY A 137 11.73 -0.65 7.50
N CYS A 138 10.50 -0.98 7.13
CA CYS A 138 9.33 -0.14 7.39
C CYS A 138 8.64 -0.51 8.70
N SER A 139 7.89 0.45 9.27
CA SER A 139 6.99 0.23 10.40
C SER A 139 5.70 -0.49 9.96
N ALA A 140 5.24 -0.20 8.74
CA ALA A 140 4.17 -0.90 8.05
C ALA A 140 4.24 -0.62 6.55
N LEU A 141 3.69 -1.55 5.75
CA LEU A 141 3.44 -1.38 4.33
C LEU A 141 1.92 -1.29 4.08
N LEU A 142 1.48 -0.17 3.56
CA LEU A 142 0.09 0.11 3.24
C LEU A 142 -0.09 0.11 1.73
N LEU A 143 -1.02 -0.69 1.21
CA LEU A 143 -1.21 -0.91 -0.21
C LEU A 143 -2.66 -0.58 -0.59
N ASP A 144 -2.88 0.51 -1.32
CA ASP A 144 -4.21 0.90 -1.78
C ASP A 144 -4.48 0.31 -3.16
N GLU A 145 -5.30 -0.76 -3.21
CA GLU A 145 -5.67 -1.53 -4.41
C GLU A 145 -4.44 -1.99 -5.23
N PRO A 146 -3.48 -2.73 -4.63
CA PRO A 146 -2.19 -3.02 -5.27
C PRO A 146 -2.29 -3.84 -6.55
N PHE A 147 -3.29 -4.72 -6.68
CA PHE A 147 -3.37 -5.73 -7.72
C PHE A 147 -4.50 -5.53 -8.73
N THR A 148 -5.11 -4.35 -8.80
CA THR A 148 -6.30 -4.07 -9.64
C THR A 148 -6.13 -4.42 -11.14
N VAL A 149 -4.89 -4.42 -11.64
CA VAL A 149 -4.57 -4.73 -13.05
C VAL A 149 -3.46 -5.78 -13.16
N VAL A 150 -3.31 -6.61 -12.14
CA VAL A 150 -2.25 -7.63 -12.06
C VAL A 150 -2.92 -9.01 -12.14
N ASP A 151 -2.41 -9.87 -13.02
CA ASP A 151 -2.90 -11.26 -13.11
C ASP A 151 -2.56 -12.08 -11.87
N GLY A 152 -3.34 -13.12 -11.60
CA GLY A 152 -3.22 -13.94 -10.41
C GLY A 152 -1.82 -14.53 -10.16
N PRO A 153 -1.15 -15.17 -11.14
CA PRO A 153 0.19 -15.71 -10.94
C PRO A 153 1.23 -14.65 -10.55
N ARG A 154 1.12 -13.45 -11.12
CA ARG A 154 1.99 -12.32 -10.81
C ARG A 154 1.70 -11.74 -9.43
N ALA A 155 0.41 -11.64 -9.06
CA ALA A 155 -0.01 -11.20 -7.73
C ALA A 155 0.53 -12.12 -6.63
N VAL A 156 0.51 -13.45 -6.84
CA VAL A 156 1.07 -14.44 -5.89
C VAL A 156 2.56 -14.21 -5.68
N ARG A 157 3.36 -14.10 -6.76
CA ARG A 157 4.81 -13.85 -6.64
C ARG A 157 5.14 -12.54 -5.93
N LEU A 158 4.39 -11.47 -6.24
CA LEU A 158 4.58 -10.18 -5.58
C LEU A 158 4.19 -10.25 -4.11
N MET A 159 3.15 -11.04 -3.77
CA MET A 159 2.74 -11.24 -2.39
C MET A 159 3.79 -12.03 -1.58
N GLU A 160 4.51 -12.96 -2.18
CA GLU A 160 5.65 -13.63 -1.53
C GLU A 160 6.73 -12.61 -1.14
N ALA A 161 7.05 -11.66 -2.02
CA ALA A 161 7.98 -10.58 -1.71
C ALA A 161 7.44 -9.62 -0.62
N VAL A 162 6.12 -9.37 -0.61
CA VAL A 162 5.44 -8.62 0.47
C VAL A 162 5.62 -9.32 1.82
N ARG A 163 5.39 -10.63 1.87
CA ARG A 163 5.52 -11.44 3.11
C ARG A 163 6.95 -11.51 3.63
N ALA A 164 7.93 -11.49 2.72
CA ALA A 164 9.36 -11.51 3.09
C ALA A 164 9.82 -10.22 3.81
N LEU A 165 9.00 -9.16 3.84
CA LEU A 165 9.35 -7.93 4.56
C LEU A 165 9.23 -8.03 6.09
N GLU A 166 8.58 -9.08 6.61
CA GLU A 166 8.33 -9.30 8.06
C GLU A 166 7.71 -8.10 8.79
N ALA A 167 7.06 -7.21 8.05
CA ALA A 167 6.36 -6.03 8.57
C ALA A 167 4.83 -6.24 8.50
N PRO A 168 4.03 -5.53 9.28
CA PRO A 168 2.59 -5.51 9.11
C PRO A 168 2.23 -4.91 7.74
N VAL A 169 1.38 -5.60 7.00
CA VAL A 169 0.90 -5.18 5.70
C VAL A 169 -0.60 -5.00 5.75
N LEU A 170 -1.08 -3.83 5.35
CA LEU A 170 -2.49 -3.57 5.16
C LEU A 170 -2.72 -3.32 3.67
N LEU A 171 -3.63 -4.07 3.06
CA LEU A 171 -4.03 -3.81 1.68
C LEU A 171 -5.54 -3.58 1.59
N SER A 172 -5.94 -2.62 0.76
CA SER A 172 -7.33 -2.49 0.36
C SER A 172 -7.58 -3.33 -0.89
N ALA A 173 -8.70 -4.05 -0.92
CA ALA A 173 -9.10 -4.84 -2.07
C ALA A 173 -10.62 -4.92 -2.18
N HIS A 174 -11.08 -5.12 -3.42
CA HIS A 174 -12.49 -5.37 -3.74
C HIS A 174 -12.72 -6.80 -4.27
N GLU A 175 -11.70 -7.43 -4.82
CA GLU A 175 -11.78 -8.70 -5.55
C GLU A 175 -11.38 -9.89 -4.68
N GLY A 176 -12.09 -11.01 -4.89
CA GLY A 176 -11.91 -12.23 -4.13
C GLY A 176 -10.49 -12.81 -4.20
N ASP A 177 -9.85 -12.78 -5.38
CA ASP A 177 -8.52 -13.35 -5.58
C ASP A 177 -7.45 -12.62 -4.76
N THR A 178 -7.51 -11.29 -4.67
CA THR A 178 -6.61 -10.51 -3.82
C THR A 178 -6.86 -10.77 -2.34
N LEU A 179 -8.13 -10.93 -1.94
CA LEU A 179 -8.49 -11.24 -0.56
C LEU A 179 -7.96 -12.60 -0.11
N ALA A 180 -7.94 -13.60 -1.03
CA ALA A 180 -7.41 -14.92 -0.75
C ALA A 180 -5.90 -14.93 -0.44
N LEU A 181 -5.17 -13.86 -0.80
CA LEU A 181 -3.75 -13.70 -0.49
C LEU A 181 -3.49 -13.13 0.93
N ALA A 182 -4.53 -12.71 1.65
CA ALA A 182 -4.39 -12.15 3.00
C ALA A 182 -4.49 -13.21 4.09
N ASP A 183 -3.81 -12.98 5.22
CA ASP A 183 -3.88 -13.84 6.39
C ASP A 183 -5.14 -13.53 7.23
N GLN A 184 -5.61 -12.29 7.14
CA GLN A 184 -6.81 -11.80 7.81
C GLN A 184 -7.58 -10.84 6.91
N ILE A 185 -8.90 -10.89 6.96
CA ILE A 185 -9.77 -10.00 6.20
C ILE A 185 -10.70 -9.27 7.16
N PHE A 186 -10.75 -7.96 7.05
CA PHE A 186 -11.78 -7.13 7.68
C PHE A 186 -12.73 -6.61 6.64
N PHE A 187 -14.02 -6.83 6.86
CA PHE A 187 -15.07 -6.31 6.00
C PHE A 187 -15.61 -5.01 6.55
N PHE A 188 -15.82 -4.05 5.65
CA PHE A 188 -16.28 -2.71 6.01
C PHE A 188 -17.45 -2.26 5.16
N GLN A 189 -18.26 -1.40 5.73
CA GLN A 189 -19.31 -0.63 5.07
C GLN A 189 -19.12 0.86 5.38
N GLY A 190 -19.88 1.72 4.76
CA GLY A 190 -19.84 3.15 5.04
C GLY A 190 -19.92 4.03 3.80
N PRO A 191 -19.71 5.35 3.88
CA PRO A 191 -19.26 6.13 5.06
C PRO A 191 -20.37 6.38 6.11
N PRO A 192 -20.03 6.56 7.39
CA PRO A 192 -18.71 6.41 8.00
C PRO A 192 -18.27 4.93 8.02
N LEU A 193 -16.94 4.70 8.00
CA LEU A 193 -16.35 3.37 7.95
C LEU A 193 -16.75 2.55 9.19
N LYS A 194 -17.39 1.41 8.97
CA LYS A 194 -17.82 0.49 10.02
C LYS A 194 -17.43 -0.93 9.65
N ARG A 195 -16.88 -1.66 10.61
CA ARG A 195 -16.61 -3.08 10.47
C ARG A 195 -17.92 -3.86 10.53
N VAL A 196 -18.08 -4.86 9.66
CA VAL A 196 -19.24 -5.78 9.59
C VAL A 196 -18.81 -7.21 9.80
#